data_fa431172ee034342fd4ca06260245f37
#
_entry.id   fa431172ee034342fd4ca06260245f37
#
_cell.length_a   1.000
_cell.length_b   1.000
_cell.length_c   1.000
_cell.angle_alpha   90.00
_cell.angle_beta   90.00
_cell.angle_gamma   90.00
#
_symmetry.space_group_name_H-M   'P 1'
#
loop_
_entity.id
_entity.type
_entity.pdbx_description
1 polymer ?
#
loop_
_entity_poly.entity_id
_entity_poly.type
_entity_poly.pdbx_seq_one_letter_code
_entity_poly.pdbx_strand_id
1 'polypeptide(L)'
;MKSKLPVVLLTTTIISILSGCSRSPHLNQLQFGVWASEKDLWEEAAFRWKKVVDADPHSVAAHNNLAVAYEKKGLWEEARKEYAIALKLEPKNTYVKYNLDMFQENLDSLKKDEGRKGAKGADEKK
;
A
#
# COMPACT_ATOMS: atom_id res chain seq x y z
N MET A 1 71.25 32.13 11.00
CA MET A 1 69.84 32.36 11.32
C MET A 1 69.04 31.32 10.59
N LYS A 2 68.50 30.36 11.31
CA LYS A 2 67.69 29.26 10.72
C LYS A 2 66.21 29.61 10.89
N SER A 3 65.59 29.98 9.81
CA SER A 3 64.16 30.23 9.78
C SER A 3 63.40 28.89 9.82
N LYS A 4 62.70 28.62 10.92
CA LYS A 4 61.82 27.48 11.03
C LYS A 4 60.49 27.85 10.38
N LEU A 5 60.20 27.25 9.23
CA LEU A 5 58.86 27.30 8.62
C LEU A 5 57.89 26.43 9.46
N PRO A 6 56.71 26.92 9.82
CA PRO A 6 55.71 26.09 10.47
C PRO A 6 55.12 25.11 9.45
N VAL A 7 55.19 23.85 9.80
CA VAL A 7 54.45 22.80 9.08
C VAL A 7 52.96 23.01 9.38
N VAL A 8 52.28 23.63 8.44
CA VAL A 8 50.83 23.68 8.45
C VAL A 8 50.35 22.26 8.09
N LEU A 9 49.98 21.51 9.10
CA LEU A 9 49.26 20.26 8.95
C LEU A 9 47.86 20.59 8.37
N LEU A 10 47.74 20.52 7.04
CA LEU A 10 46.44 20.45 6.37
C LEU A 10 45.83 19.09 6.71
N THR A 11 45.13 19.04 7.82
CA THR A 11 44.15 17.97 8.05
C THR A 11 43.00 18.19 7.10
N THR A 12 43.12 17.66 5.90
CA THR A 12 41.96 17.48 5.01
C THR A 12 41.02 16.47 5.69
N THR A 13 40.10 16.99 6.47
CA THR A 13 38.93 16.23 6.86
C THR A 13 38.16 15.89 5.58
N ILE A 14 38.45 14.71 5.04
CA ILE A 14 37.59 14.07 4.06
C ILE A 14 36.29 13.73 4.81
N ILE A 15 35.38 14.69 4.83
CA ILE A 15 33.99 14.40 5.14
C ILE A 15 33.50 13.59 3.94
N SER A 16 33.64 12.28 4.04
CA SER A 16 32.93 11.34 3.20
C SER A 16 31.47 11.57 3.46
N ILE A 17 30.85 12.40 2.64
CA ILE A 17 29.40 12.47 2.50
C ILE A 17 29.01 11.14 1.88
N LEU A 18 28.90 10.12 2.72
CA LEU A 18 28.07 8.96 2.43
C LEU A 18 26.63 9.46 2.36
N SER A 19 26.31 10.09 1.23
CA SER A 19 24.93 10.24 0.80
C SER A 19 24.44 8.83 0.48
N GLY A 20 24.31 8.02 1.54
CA GLY A 20 23.50 6.84 1.47
C GLY A 20 22.10 7.33 1.06
N CYS A 21 21.67 6.99 -0.15
CA CYS A 21 20.27 7.02 -0.50
C CYS A 21 19.55 6.16 0.55
N SER A 22 19.21 6.79 1.66
CA SER A 22 18.27 6.22 2.61
C SER A 22 16.92 6.16 1.90
N ARG A 23 16.75 5.10 1.11
CA ARG A 23 15.45 4.74 0.58
C ARG A 23 14.52 4.70 1.78
N SER A 24 13.52 5.59 1.82
CA SER A 24 12.69 5.71 3.00
C SER A 24 12.13 4.31 3.33
N PRO A 25 12.13 3.89 4.60
CA PRO A 25 11.64 2.57 5.01
C PRO A 25 10.23 2.29 4.48
N HIS A 26 9.42 3.33 4.30
CA HIS A 26 8.05 3.27 3.80
C HIS A 26 7.97 2.89 2.31
N LEU A 27 8.88 3.41 1.47
CA LEU A 27 8.96 3.00 0.06
C LEU A 27 9.31 1.52 -0.07
N ASN A 28 10.18 1.00 0.79
CA ASN A 28 10.50 -0.42 0.79
C ASN A 28 9.29 -1.27 1.17
N GLN A 29 8.49 -0.85 2.17
CA GLN A 29 7.27 -1.57 2.56
C GLN A 29 6.21 -1.53 1.46
N LEU A 30 6.02 -0.37 0.80
CA LEU A 30 5.06 -0.23 -0.29
C LEU A 30 5.41 -1.17 -1.46
N GLN A 31 6.68 -1.16 -1.90
CA GLN A 31 7.17 -2.01 -2.99
C GLN A 31 7.14 -3.49 -2.63
N PHE A 32 7.48 -3.84 -1.38
CA PHE A 32 7.42 -5.23 -0.94
C PHE A 32 5.97 -5.74 -0.91
N GLY A 33 5.02 -4.90 -0.51
CA GLY A 33 3.59 -5.23 -0.60
C GLY A 33 3.15 -5.52 -2.05
N VAL A 34 3.63 -4.73 -3.03
CA VAL A 34 3.36 -4.98 -4.45
C VAL A 34 3.95 -6.33 -4.87
N TRP A 35 5.22 -6.59 -4.55
CA TRP A 35 5.83 -7.89 -4.85
C TRP A 35 5.05 -9.06 -4.22
N ALA A 36 4.60 -8.93 -2.98
CA ALA A 36 3.80 -9.95 -2.30
C ALA A 36 2.46 -10.18 -3.01
N SER A 37 1.78 -9.12 -3.44
CA SER A 37 0.51 -9.22 -4.17
C SER A 37 0.65 -9.90 -5.54
N GLU A 38 1.77 -9.70 -6.23
CA GLU A 38 2.10 -10.39 -7.49
C GLU A 38 2.31 -11.92 -7.31
N LYS A 39 2.51 -12.36 -6.07
CA LYS A 39 2.65 -13.76 -5.66
C LYS A 39 1.40 -14.31 -4.97
N ASP A 40 0.30 -13.58 -5.03
CA ASP A 40 -0.95 -13.90 -4.32
C ASP A 40 -0.80 -14.01 -2.78
N LEU A 41 0.27 -13.44 -2.22
CA LEU A 41 0.53 -13.40 -0.78
C LEU A 41 -0.22 -12.22 -0.14
N TRP A 42 -1.55 -12.26 -0.18
CA TRP A 42 -2.41 -11.13 0.20
C TRP A 42 -2.33 -10.76 1.68
N GLU A 43 -2.07 -11.71 2.58
CA GLU A 43 -1.78 -11.45 3.99
C GLU A 43 -0.54 -10.59 4.17
N GLU A 44 0.54 -10.97 3.50
CA GLU A 44 1.82 -10.24 3.56
C GLU A 44 1.69 -8.87 2.91
N ALA A 45 1.02 -8.78 1.76
CA ALA A 45 0.75 -7.52 1.08
C ALA A 45 -0.02 -6.56 1.99
N ALA A 46 -1.13 -7.01 2.60
CA ALA A 46 -1.92 -6.22 3.54
C ALA A 46 -1.08 -5.76 4.74
N PHE A 47 -0.28 -6.65 5.32
CA PHE A 47 0.60 -6.33 6.44
C PHE A 47 1.60 -5.22 6.08
N ARG A 48 2.22 -5.29 4.89
CA ARG A 48 3.18 -4.28 4.43
C ARG A 48 2.52 -2.93 4.17
N TRP A 49 1.39 -2.93 3.47
CA TRP A 49 0.68 -1.69 3.18
C TRP A 49 0.06 -1.07 4.43
N LYS A 50 -0.41 -1.89 5.38
CA LYS A 50 -0.83 -1.39 6.69
C LYS A 50 0.30 -0.68 7.43
N LYS A 51 1.52 -1.21 7.42
CA LYS A 51 2.68 -0.52 7.99
C LYS A 51 2.94 0.84 7.34
N VAL A 52 2.71 0.96 6.03
CA VAL A 52 2.83 2.26 5.34
C VAL A 52 1.75 3.21 5.81
N VAL A 53 0.49 2.77 5.88
CA VAL A 53 -0.64 3.57 6.36
C VAL A 53 -0.43 4.04 7.80
N ASP A 54 0.06 3.16 8.68
CA ASP A 54 0.33 3.49 10.08
C ASP A 54 1.45 4.55 10.23
N ALA A 55 2.40 4.57 9.31
CA ALA A 55 3.51 5.51 9.32
C ALA A 55 3.23 6.80 8.52
N ASP A 56 2.46 6.70 7.46
CA ASP A 56 1.99 7.81 6.62
C ASP A 56 0.49 7.66 6.31
N PRO A 57 -0.38 8.18 7.18
CA PRO A 57 -1.84 8.12 6.99
C PRO A 57 -2.35 8.91 5.77
N HIS A 58 -1.50 9.67 5.09
CA HIS A 58 -1.85 10.42 3.88
C HIS A 58 -1.40 9.72 2.59
N SER A 59 -0.82 8.53 2.67
CA SER A 59 -0.40 7.76 1.52
C SER A 59 -1.59 7.17 0.75
N VAL A 60 -2.07 7.88 -0.26
CA VAL A 60 -3.17 7.43 -1.14
C VAL A 60 -2.88 6.06 -1.74
N ALA A 61 -1.64 5.83 -2.21
CA ALA A 61 -1.24 4.56 -2.78
C ALA A 61 -1.33 3.40 -1.76
N ALA A 62 -0.93 3.64 -0.49
CA ALA A 62 -0.99 2.62 0.54
C ALA A 62 -2.44 2.26 0.90
N HIS A 63 -3.32 3.27 1.07
CA HIS A 63 -4.74 3.03 1.31
C HIS A 63 -5.40 2.27 0.16
N ASN A 64 -5.18 2.70 -1.08
CA ASN A 64 -5.72 2.01 -2.24
C ASN A 64 -5.24 0.55 -2.32
N ASN A 65 -3.97 0.30 -2.13
CA ASN A 65 -3.40 -1.04 -2.21
C ASN A 65 -3.87 -1.93 -1.05
N LEU A 66 -3.99 -1.37 0.15
CA LEU A 66 -4.53 -2.07 1.32
C LEU A 66 -6.00 -2.45 1.09
N ALA A 67 -6.79 -1.57 0.46
CA ALA A 67 -8.16 -1.88 0.06
C ALA A 67 -8.21 -3.08 -0.89
N VAL A 68 -7.36 -3.11 -1.91
CA VAL A 68 -7.26 -4.26 -2.83
C VAL A 68 -6.91 -5.55 -2.08
N ALA A 69 -5.97 -5.52 -1.14
CA ALA A 69 -5.62 -6.70 -0.36
C ALA A 69 -6.79 -7.17 0.52
N TYR A 70 -7.52 -6.26 1.14
CA TYR A 70 -8.72 -6.60 1.92
C TYR A 70 -9.82 -7.20 1.04
N GLU A 71 -10.03 -6.65 -0.17
CA GLU A 71 -10.94 -7.24 -1.17
C GLU A 71 -10.57 -8.69 -1.48
N LYS A 72 -9.30 -8.97 -1.79
CA LYS A 72 -8.81 -10.32 -2.09
C LYS A 72 -8.95 -11.29 -0.92
N LYS A 73 -8.99 -10.77 0.29
CA LYS A 73 -9.22 -11.54 1.53
C LYS A 73 -10.71 -11.67 1.90
N GLY A 74 -11.62 -11.08 1.13
CA GLY A 74 -13.05 -11.05 1.44
C GLY A 74 -13.43 -10.14 2.60
N LEU A 75 -12.53 -9.23 3.01
CA LEU A 75 -12.75 -8.24 4.07
C LEU A 75 -13.38 -6.98 3.46
N TRP A 76 -14.64 -7.11 3.06
CA TRP A 76 -15.33 -6.13 2.20
C TRP A 76 -15.52 -4.76 2.86
N GLU A 77 -15.82 -4.72 4.15
CA GLU A 77 -16.03 -3.46 4.85
C GLU A 77 -14.71 -2.72 5.10
N GLU A 78 -13.64 -3.45 5.40
CA GLU A 78 -12.30 -2.91 5.52
C GLU A 78 -11.82 -2.34 4.19
N ALA A 79 -12.03 -3.08 3.10
CA ALA A 79 -11.70 -2.60 1.75
C ALA A 79 -12.42 -1.29 1.42
N ARG A 80 -13.73 -1.23 1.69
CA ARG A 80 -14.55 -0.03 1.46
C ARG A 80 -14.02 1.19 2.22
N LYS A 81 -13.63 1.00 3.48
CA LYS A 81 -13.07 2.08 4.32
C LYS A 81 -11.78 2.62 3.73
N GLU A 82 -10.88 1.74 3.32
CA GLU A 82 -9.58 2.15 2.78
C GLU A 82 -9.73 2.88 1.44
N TYR A 83 -10.60 2.41 0.53
CA TYR A 83 -10.94 3.14 -0.70
C TYR A 83 -11.54 4.51 -0.42
N ALA A 84 -12.43 4.63 0.56
CA ALA A 84 -13.04 5.91 0.94
C ALA A 84 -11.99 6.89 1.48
N ILE A 85 -11.02 6.43 2.26
CA ILE A 85 -9.90 7.26 2.74
C ILE A 85 -9.05 7.72 1.56
N ALA A 86 -8.67 6.81 0.66
CA ALA A 86 -7.88 7.16 -0.52
C ALA A 86 -8.56 8.24 -1.37
N LEU A 87 -9.87 8.12 -1.63
CA LEU A 87 -10.64 9.14 -2.37
C LEU A 87 -10.84 10.44 -1.59
N LYS A 88 -10.92 10.38 -0.26
CA LYS A 88 -10.97 11.61 0.56
C LYS A 88 -9.67 12.38 0.47
N LEU A 89 -8.54 11.70 0.42
CA LEU A 89 -7.22 12.30 0.25
C LEU A 89 -7.02 12.88 -1.15
N GLU A 90 -7.42 12.14 -2.18
CA GLU A 90 -7.35 12.56 -3.59
C GLU A 90 -8.68 12.32 -4.33
N PRO A 91 -9.66 13.26 -4.24
CA PRO A 91 -10.99 13.06 -4.83
C PRO A 91 -11.02 12.91 -6.35
N LYS A 92 -9.97 13.35 -7.05
CA LYS A 92 -9.86 13.28 -8.51
C LYS A 92 -8.97 12.14 -9.00
N ASN A 93 -8.49 11.28 -8.10
CA ASN A 93 -7.63 10.16 -8.48
C ASN A 93 -8.44 9.12 -9.27
N THR A 94 -8.22 9.07 -10.58
CA THR A 94 -8.95 8.19 -11.49
C THR A 94 -8.63 6.72 -11.26
N TYR A 95 -7.41 6.40 -10.80
CA TYR A 95 -6.99 5.03 -10.51
C TYR A 95 -7.74 4.46 -9.30
N VAL A 96 -7.85 5.25 -8.21
CA VAL A 96 -8.61 4.85 -7.02
C VAL A 96 -10.10 4.71 -7.35
N LYS A 97 -10.65 5.64 -8.16
CA LYS A 97 -12.04 5.54 -8.61
C LYS A 97 -12.30 4.26 -9.37
N TYR A 98 -11.44 3.96 -10.35
CA TYR A 98 -11.56 2.73 -11.13
C TYR A 98 -11.55 1.48 -10.25
N ASN A 99 -10.62 1.39 -9.29
CA ASN A 99 -10.56 0.26 -8.37
C ASN A 99 -11.82 0.15 -7.49
N LEU A 100 -12.33 1.28 -7.02
CA LEU A 100 -13.58 1.30 -6.24
C LEU A 100 -14.79 0.85 -7.07
N ASP A 101 -14.90 1.30 -8.32
CA ASP A 101 -15.98 0.91 -9.22
C ASP A 101 -15.95 -0.61 -9.47
N MET A 102 -14.77 -1.16 -9.78
CA MET A 102 -14.57 -2.60 -9.94
C MET A 102 -14.91 -3.38 -8.67
N PHE A 103 -14.53 -2.87 -7.50
CA PHE A 103 -14.90 -3.44 -6.21
C PHE A 103 -16.43 -3.49 -6.01
N GLN A 104 -17.15 -2.42 -6.35
CA GLN A 104 -18.62 -2.37 -6.27
C GLN A 104 -19.27 -3.42 -7.20
N GLU A 105 -18.82 -3.50 -8.45
CA GLU A 105 -19.30 -4.49 -9.41
C GLU A 105 -19.10 -5.92 -8.92
N ASN A 106 -17.95 -6.22 -8.33
CA ASN A 106 -17.64 -7.52 -7.75
C ASN A 106 -18.60 -7.85 -6.60
N LEU A 107 -18.85 -6.90 -5.70
CA LEU A 107 -19.79 -7.08 -4.60
C LEU A 107 -21.23 -7.35 -5.07
N ASP A 108 -21.68 -6.63 -6.08
CA ASP A 108 -23.02 -6.80 -6.62
C ASP A 108 -23.19 -8.15 -7.32
N SER A 109 -22.14 -8.62 -7.98
CA SER A 109 -22.10 -9.95 -8.59
C SER A 109 -22.20 -11.06 -7.53
N LEU A 110 -21.44 -10.95 -6.43
CA LEU A 110 -21.50 -11.91 -5.33
C LEU A 110 -22.88 -11.98 -4.69
N LYS A 111 -23.52 -10.84 -4.43
CA LYS A 111 -24.89 -10.79 -3.88
C LYS A 111 -25.92 -11.45 -4.80
N LYS A 112 -25.79 -11.27 -6.13
CA LYS A 112 -26.64 -11.93 -7.12
C LYS A 112 -26.51 -13.44 -7.08
N ASP A 113 -25.28 -13.94 -6.95
CA ASP A 113 -25.03 -15.38 -6.93
C ASP A 113 -25.52 -16.03 -5.63
N GLU A 114 -25.39 -15.35 -4.49
CA GLU A 114 -25.97 -15.79 -3.22
C GLU A 114 -27.50 -15.85 -3.28
N GLY A 115 -28.14 -14.83 -3.84
CA GLY A 115 -29.58 -14.80 -4.05
C GLY A 115 -30.09 -15.94 -4.93
N ARG A 116 -29.35 -16.30 -5.99
CA ARG A 116 -29.69 -17.43 -6.88
C ARG A 116 -29.56 -18.79 -6.20
N LYS A 117 -28.53 -18.97 -5.36
CA LYS A 117 -28.34 -20.22 -4.60
C LYS A 117 -29.43 -20.40 -3.55
N GLY A 118 -29.80 -19.32 -2.87
CA GLY A 118 -30.91 -19.35 -1.90
C GLY A 118 -32.28 -19.71 -2.52
N ALA A 119 -32.57 -19.20 -3.73
CA ALA A 119 -33.80 -19.52 -4.44
C ALA A 119 -33.87 -20.98 -4.90
N LYS A 120 -32.77 -21.56 -5.42
CA LYS A 120 -32.73 -22.98 -5.83
C LYS A 120 -32.90 -23.96 -4.67
N GLY A 121 -32.33 -23.66 -3.51
CA GLY A 121 -32.47 -24.52 -2.32
C GLY A 121 -33.84 -24.49 -1.68
N ALA A 122 -34.69 -23.52 -2.01
CA ALA A 122 -36.10 -23.46 -1.55
C ALA A 122 -37.03 -24.34 -2.38
N ASP A 123 -36.73 -24.53 -3.67
CA ASP A 123 -37.55 -25.35 -4.58
C ASP A 123 -37.32 -26.86 -4.44
N GLU A 124 -36.15 -27.28 -3.93
CA GLU A 124 -35.86 -28.72 -3.71
C GLU A 124 -36.44 -29.30 -2.40
N LYS A 125 -37.08 -28.48 -1.56
CA LYS A 125 -37.66 -28.91 -0.28
C LYS A 125 -39.22 -29.04 -0.33
N LYS A 126 -39.81 -29.01 -1.52
CA LYS A 126 -41.20 -29.32 -1.74
C LYS A 126 -41.34 -30.66 -2.44
#